data_e3db0413ee45160079b678a508f439c4
#
_entry.id   e3db0413ee45160079b678a508f439c4
#
_cell.length_a   1.000
_cell.length_b   1.000
_cell.length_c   1.000
_cell.angle_alpha   90.00
_cell.angle_beta   90.00
_cell.angle_gamma   90.00
#
_symmetry.space_group_name_H-M   'P 1'
#
loop_
_entity.id
_entity.type
_entity.pdbx_description
1 polymer ?
#
loop_
_entity_poly.entity_id
_entity_poly.type
_entity_poly.pdbx_seq_one_letter_code
_entity_poly.pdbx_strand_id
1 'polypeptide(L)'
;MTDSVRTLETLELVGGALCLDFVNTINSRVNTEHDYLVHYSDLVGWANKVGILSAAQTNQLQKRAKQNAEEAENTLQAARTLRELLYRLFSNAAKGSEPNKKDVETFVTTYGESVSHGLFIKKEDHYTTAWNLDEAFDAVLWPIIHSAGGLLLSKELGRVKECPGCGWLFLDTSKNQSRRWCSMNTCGARDKMRRYHKRQRAQ
;
A
#
# COMPACT_ATOMS: atom_id res chain seq x y z
N MET A 1 -19.11 19.21 10.68
CA MET A 1 -18.04 18.23 10.96
C MET A 1 -16.85 18.71 10.17
N THR A 2 -15.83 19.25 10.82
CA THR A 2 -14.62 19.73 10.19
C THR A 2 -13.96 18.56 9.48
N ASP A 3 -13.85 18.64 8.14
CA ASP A 3 -12.99 17.74 7.37
C ASP A 3 -11.56 17.89 7.91
N SER A 4 -11.14 16.96 8.75
CA SER A 4 -9.74 16.91 9.19
C SER A 4 -8.90 16.73 7.95
N VAL A 5 -8.00 17.68 7.71
CA VAL A 5 -7.03 17.64 6.62
C VAL A 5 -6.36 16.26 6.68
N ARG A 6 -6.55 15.45 5.64
CA ARG A 6 -5.97 14.11 5.57
C ARG A 6 -4.55 14.23 5.07
N THR A 7 -3.62 13.95 5.95
CA THR A 7 -2.18 13.98 5.70
C THR A 7 -1.59 12.58 5.86
N LEU A 8 -0.36 12.38 5.44
CA LEU A 8 0.37 11.14 5.71
C LEU A 8 0.44 10.81 7.20
N GLU A 9 0.42 11.82 8.08
CA GLU A 9 0.41 11.61 9.54
C GLU A 9 -0.86 10.91 9.99
N THR A 10 -2.01 11.30 9.42
CA THR A 10 -3.33 10.72 9.75
C THR A 10 -3.64 9.43 9.00
N LEU A 11 -2.80 9.01 8.04
CA LEU A 11 -2.98 7.77 7.30
C LEU A 11 -2.78 6.56 8.23
N GLU A 12 -3.85 5.79 8.45
CA GLU A 12 -3.80 4.53 9.20
C GLU A 12 -3.17 3.41 8.36
N LEU A 13 -2.19 2.70 8.92
CA LEU A 13 -1.58 1.50 8.34
C LEU A 13 -2.39 0.28 8.80
N VAL A 14 -3.38 -0.11 8.05
CA VAL A 14 -4.36 -1.17 8.41
C VAL A 14 -4.34 -2.35 7.46
N GLY A 15 -3.47 -2.30 6.44
CA GLY A 15 -3.32 -3.33 5.41
C GLY A 15 -2.83 -4.66 5.97
N GLY A 16 -1.97 -4.64 6.98
CA GLY A 16 -1.39 -5.84 7.57
C GLY A 16 -0.25 -6.46 6.75
N ALA A 17 0.09 -5.85 5.62
CA ALA A 17 1.27 -6.12 4.81
C ALA A 17 1.72 -4.83 4.13
N LEU A 18 3.03 -4.65 3.96
CA LEU A 18 3.61 -3.43 3.40
C LEU A 18 2.99 -3.03 2.04
N CYS A 19 2.83 -4.01 1.14
CA CYS A 19 2.22 -3.79 -0.17
C CYS A 19 0.75 -3.35 -0.09
N LEU A 20 -0.02 -3.84 0.89
CA LEU A 20 -1.41 -3.44 1.09
C LEU A 20 -1.51 -2.05 1.71
N ASP A 21 -0.61 -1.69 2.64
CA ASP A 21 -0.53 -0.33 3.16
C ASP A 21 -0.14 0.68 2.08
N PHE A 22 0.74 0.29 1.13
CA PHE A 22 1.06 1.10 -0.05
C PHE A 22 -0.17 1.28 -0.96
N VAL A 23 -0.90 0.21 -1.26
CA VAL A 23 -2.13 0.26 -2.07
C VAL A 23 -3.18 1.19 -1.44
N ASN A 24 -3.19 1.30 -0.13
CA ASN A 24 -4.11 2.15 0.63
C ASN A 24 -3.65 3.62 0.77
N THR A 25 -2.59 4.04 0.07
CA THR A 25 -2.16 5.46 0.02
C THR A 25 -3.09 6.36 -0.81
N ILE A 26 -4.34 6.00 -0.90
CA ILE A 26 -5.46 6.78 -1.44
C ILE A 26 -6.58 6.79 -0.42
N ASN A 27 -7.28 7.90 -0.25
CA ASN A 27 -8.26 8.03 0.82
C ASN A 27 -9.39 7.00 0.78
N SER A 28 -9.91 6.75 -0.41
CA SER A 28 -10.99 5.80 -0.64
C SER A 28 -10.98 5.36 -2.10
N ARG A 29 -11.28 4.08 -2.33
CA ARG A 29 -11.47 3.53 -3.68
C ARG A 29 -12.89 3.74 -4.19
N VAL A 30 -13.81 4.10 -3.29
CA VAL A 30 -15.22 4.42 -3.62
C VAL A 30 -15.38 5.90 -3.94
N ASN A 31 -14.63 6.75 -3.25
CA ASN A 31 -14.57 8.20 -3.49
C ASN A 31 -13.11 8.63 -3.49
N THR A 32 -12.51 8.82 -4.66
CA THR A 32 -11.08 9.01 -4.88
C THR A 32 -10.64 10.47 -4.84
N GLU A 33 -11.35 11.34 -4.13
CA GLU A 33 -11.10 12.79 -4.08
C GLU A 33 -9.75 13.17 -3.48
N HIS A 34 -9.07 12.27 -2.77
CA HIS A 34 -7.81 12.59 -2.10
C HIS A 34 -6.79 11.46 -2.27
N ASP A 35 -5.62 11.78 -2.86
CA ASP A 35 -4.42 10.95 -2.94
C ASP A 35 -3.42 11.41 -1.87
N TYR A 36 -2.84 10.48 -1.12
CA TYR A 36 -1.79 10.80 -0.15
C TYR A 36 -0.42 10.97 -0.78
N LEU A 37 -0.21 10.47 -2.01
CA LEU A 37 1.04 10.59 -2.76
C LEU A 37 0.88 11.68 -3.83
N VAL A 38 0.89 12.96 -3.44
CA VAL A 38 0.73 14.10 -4.35
C VAL A 38 2.07 14.51 -4.96
N HIS A 39 3.14 14.46 -4.17
CA HIS A 39 4.51 14.80 -4.56
C HIS A 39 5.46 13.64 -4.24
N TYR A 40 6.65 13.62 -4.86
CA TYR A 40 7.68 12.63 -4.52
C TYR A 40 8.06 12.68 -3.03
N SER A 41 8.03 13.87 -2.41
CA SER A 41 8.23 14.01 -0.97
C SER A 41 7.23 13.22 -0.12
N ASP A 42 6.01 13.03 -0.62
CA ASP A 42 4.99 12.23 0.08
C ASP A 42 5.32 10.73 -0.01
N LEU A 43 5.83 10.27 -1.17
CA LEU A 43 6.29 8.89 -1.33
C LEU A 43 7.43 8.57 -0.36
N VAL A 44 8.47 9.41 -0.29
CA VAL A 44 9.59 9.21 0.66
C VAL A 44 9.14 9.40 2.11
N GLY A 45 8.21 10.32 2.38
CA GLY A 45 7.62 10.50 3.70
C GLY A 45 6.82 9.27 4.15
N TRP A 46 6.04 8.67 3.26
CA TRP A 46 5.34 7.42 3.52
C TRP A 46 6.34 6.27 3.74
N ALA A 47 7.38 6.16 2.92
CA ALA A 47 8.41 5.13 3.06
C ALA A 47 9.16 5.23 4.41
N ASN A 48 9.38 6.46 4.90
CA ASN A 48 9.90 6.68 6.26
C ASN A 48 8.90 6.22 7.33
N LYS A 49 7.62 6.58 7.19
CA LYS A 49 6.56 6.20 8.12
C LYS A 49 6.43 4.68 8.29
N VAL A 50 6.60 3.91 7.20
CA VAL A 50 6.53 2.43 7.25
C VAL A 50 7.88 1.76 7.54
N GLY A 51 8.94 2.53 7.75
CA GLY A 51 10.26 2.02 8.11
C GLY A 51 11.11 1.48 6.95
N ILE A 52 10.75 1.77 5.69
CA ILE A 52 11.60 1.47 4.53
C ILE A 52 12.83 2.38 4.55
N LEU A 53 12.63 3.68 4.78
CA LEU A 53 13.69 4.69 4.83
C LEU A 53 13.92 5.17 6.25
N SER A 54 15.19 5.38 6.59
CA SER A 54 15.57 6.17 7.76
C SER A 54 15.30 7.66 7.52
N ALA A 55 15.24 8.47 8.58
CA ALA A 55 15.14 9.91 8.47
C ALA A 55 16.28 10.55 7.66
N ALA A 56 17.50 10.00 7.79
CA ALA A 56 18.65 10.48 7.03
C ALA A 56 18.49 10.23 5.52
N GLN A 57 18.07 9.03 5.13
CA GLN A 57 17.80 8.67 3.73
C GLN A 57 16.64 9.50 3.14
N THR A 58 15.57 9.71 3.92
CA THR A 58 14.44 10.56 3.53
C THR A 58 14.91 11.97 3.18
N ASN A 59 15.70 12.59 4.07
CA ASN A 59 16.26 13.93 3.85
C ASN A 59 17.17 13.98 2.61
N GLN A 60 17.99 12.96 2.40
CA GLN A 60 18.89 12.87 1.26
C GLN A 60 18.11 12.78 -0.06
N LEU A 61 17.11 11.88 -0.14
CA LEU A 61 16.26 11.72 -1.33
C LEU A 61 15.46 12.98 -1.62
N GLN A 62 14.90 13.66 -0.61
CA GLN A 62 14.21 14.93 -0.79
C GLN A 62 15.15 16.03 -1.31
N LYS A 63 16.42 16.07 -0.85
CA LYS A 63 17.42 17.02 -1.36
C LYS A 63 17.78 16.71 -2.82
N ARG A 64 18.01 15.44 -3.15
CA ARG A 64 18.26 15.00 -4.54
C ARG A 64 17.09 15.34 -5.47
N ALA A 65 15.85 15.14 -5.03
CA ALA A 65 14.64 15.43 -5.78
C ALA A 65 14.52 16.92 -6.17
N LYS A 66 15.00 17.84 -5.33
CA LYS A 66 15.04 19.28 -5.68
C LYS A 66 16.02 19.59 -6.82
N GLN A 67 17.05 18.76 -6.99
CA GLN A 67 18.07 18.91 -8.05
C GLN A 67 17.67 18.16 -9.34
N ASN A 68 16.83 17.13 -9.23
CA ASN A 68 16.40 16.24 -10.31
C ASN A 68 14.89 16.05 -10.26
N ALA A 69 14.15 17.15 -10.43
CA ALA A 69 12.69 17.20 -10.25
C ALA A 69 11.94 16.29 -11.25
N GLU A 70 12.44 16.19 -12.49
CA GLU A 70 11.83 15.34 -13.52
C GLU A 70 11.91 13.85 -13.16
N GLU A 71 13.08 13.38 -12.72
CA GLU A 71 13.26 11.98 -12.31
C GLU A 71 12.41 11.64 -11.07
N ALA A 72 12.34 12.57 -10.12
CA ALA A 72 11.50 12.42 -8.94
C ALA A 72 10.00 12.33 -9.31
N GLU A 73 9.53 13.17 -10.23
CA GLU A 73 8.14 13.11 -10.71
C GLU A 73 7.86 11.82 -11.50
N ASN A 74 8.77 11.38 -12.37
CA ASN A 74 8.66 10.11 -13.10
C ASN A 74 8.56 8.94 -12.12
N THR A 75 9.35 8.94 -11.04
CA THR A 75 9.27 7.93 -9.99
C THR A 75 7.93 7.97 -9.25
N LEU A 76 7.39 9.15 -8.95
CA LEU A 76 6.07 9.27 -8.34
C LEU A 76 4.98 8.69 -9.25
N GLN A 77 5.03 8.95 -10.55
CA GLN A 77 4.08 8.38 -11.52
C GLN A 77 4.22 6.86 -11.63
N ALA A 78 5.45 6.33 -11.62
CA ALA A 78 5.71 4.90 -11.57
C ALA A 78 5.13 4.26 -10.28
N ALA A 79 5.31 4.92 -9.13
CA ALA A 79 4.74 4.51 -7.86
C ALA A 79 3.20 4.44 -7.89
N ARG A 80 2.55 5.46 -8.42
CA ARG A 80 1.09 5.47 -8.59
C ARG A 80 0.61 4.37 -9.54
N THR A 81 1.31 4.15 -10.65
CA THR A 81 1.01 3.10 -11.62
C THR A 81 1.15 1.71 -10.97
N LEU A 82 2.23 1.49 -10.22
CA LEU A 82 2.44 0.27 -9.44
C LEU A 82 1.32 0.06 -8.41
N ARG A 83 0.93 1.11 -7.68
CA ARG A 83 -0.16 1.06 -6.70
C ARG A 83 -1.47 0.57 -7.33
N GLU A 84 -1.82 1.09 -8.49
CA GLU A 84 -3.04 0.68 -9.19
C GLU A 84 -2.94 -0.74 -9.75
N LEU A 85 -1.77 -1.17 -10.23
CA LEU A 85 -1.52 -2.55 -10.62
C LEU A 85 -1.72 -3.51 -9.44
N LEU A 86 -1.09 -3.22 -8.30
CA LEU A 86 -1.21 -4.03 -7.09
C LEU A 86 -2.65 -4.05 -6.56
N TYR A 87 -3.36 -2.91 -6.61
CA TYR A 87 -4.78 -2.87 -6.23
C TYR A 87 -5.60 -3.82 -7.07
N ARG A 88 -5.46 -3.83 -8.40
CA ARG A 88 -6.23 -4.73 -9.28
C ARG A 88 -5.93 -6.20 -8.97
N LEU A 89 -4.67 -6.56 -8.78
CA LEU A 89 -4.28 -7.93 -8.45
C LEU A 89 -4.89 -8.40 -7.13
N PHE A 90 -4.72 -7.63 -6.06
CA PHE A 90 -5.22 -8.00 -4.74
C PHE A 90 -6.75 -7.86 -4.60
N SER A 91 -7.39 -6.93 -5.31
CA SER A 91 -8.84 -6.80 -5.34
C SER A 91 -9.48 -8.00 -6.03
N ASN A 92 -8.88 -8.50 -7.13
CA ASN A 92 -9.32 -9.74 -7.76
C ASN A 92 -9.18 -10.94 -6.81
N ALA A 93 -8.04 -11.06 -6.13
CA ALA A 93 -7.85 -12.11 -5.13
C ALA A 93 -8.88 -12.03 -3.99
N ALA A 94 -9.16 -10.83 -3.46
CA ALA A 94 -10.16 -10.63 -2.42
C ALA A 94 -11.59 -10.97 -2.85
N LYS A 95 -11.89 -10.89 -4.15
CA LYS A 95 -13.18 -11.23 -4.77
C LYS A 95 -13.25 -12.68 -5.27
N GLY A 96 -12.15 -13.43 -5.22
CA GLY A 96 -12.05 -14.77 -5.78
C GLY A 96 -12.20 -14.79 -7.32
N SER A 97 -11.83 -13.70 -8.00
CA SER A 97 -11.87 -13.57 -9.45
C SER A 97 -10.47 -13.66 -10.07
N GLU A 98 -10.41 -14.14 -11.31
CA GLU A 98 -9.15 -14.22 -12.05
C GLU A 98 -8.63 -12.81 -12.40
N PRO A 99 -7.33 -12.54 -12.17
CA PRO A 99 -6.71 -11.29 -12.55
C PRO A 99 -6.56 -11.19 -14.08
N ASN A 100 -6.48 -9.97 -14.60
CA ASN A 100 -6.15 -9.75 -16.01
C ASN A 100 -4.75 -10.29 -16.31
N LYS A 101 -4.61 -11.07 -17.40
CA LYS A 101 -3.34 -11.68 -17.82
C LYS A 101 -2.22 -10.65 -17.98
N LYS A 102 -2.51 -9.49 -18.58
CA LYS A 102 -1.54 -8.40 -18.75
C LYS A 102 -1.06 -7.84 -17.42
N ASP A 103 -1.95 -7.71 -16.42
CA ASP A 103 -1.55 -7.25 -15.08
C ASP A 103 -0.60 -8.26 -14.42
N VAL A 104 -0.85 -9.56 -14.59
CA VAL A 104 0.03 -10.63 -14.08
C VAL A 104 1.39 -10.58 -14.77
N GLU A 105 1.43 -10.51 -16.11
CA GLU A 105 2.67 -10.43 -16.89
C GLU A 105 3.50 -9.19 -16.51
N THR A 106 2.84 -8.02 -16.39
CA THR A 106 3.48 -6.79 -15.95
C THR A 106 4.07 -6.95 -14.55
N PHE A 107 3.30 -7.51 -13.61
CA PHE A 107 3.79 -7.69 -12.24
C PHE A 107 4.97 -8.68 -12.18
N VAL A 108 4.94 -9.78 -12.93
CA VAL A 108 6.04 -10.77 -12.97
C VAL A 108 7.34 -10.11 -13.44
N THR A 109 7.29 -9.28 -14.48
CA THR A 109 8.46 -8.53 -14.97
C THR A 109 8.97 -7.57 -13.90
N THR A 110 8.10 -6.73 -13.35
CA THR A 110 8.44 -5.76 -12.30
C THR A 110 9.01 -6.44 -11.04
N TYR A 111 8.44 -7.59 -10.66
CA TYR A 111 8.93 -8.37 -9.51
C TYR A 111 10.34 -8.95 -9.78
N GLY A 112 10.56 -9.52 -10.96
CA GLY A 112 11.88 -10.02 -11.36
C GLY A 112 12.95 -8.94 -11.33
N GLU A 113 12.64 -7.75 -11.84
CA GLU A 113 13.52 -6.57 -11.78
C GLU A 113 13.83 -6.18 -10.33
N SER A 114 12.82 -6.09 -9.47
CA SER A 114 13.03 -5.72 -8.05
C SER A 114 13.90 -6.73 -7.29
N VAL A 115 13.76 -8.02 -7.62
CA VAL A 115 14.57 -9.09 -7.01
C VAL A 115 16.03 -9.00 -7.45
N SER A 116 16.31 -8.58 -8.69
CA SER A 116 17.70 -8.43 -9.19
C SER A 116 18.49 -7.34 -8.45
N HIS A 117 17.82 -6.37 -7.82
CA HIS A 117 18.43 -5.35 -6.95
C HIS A 117 18.55 -5.79 -5.49
N GLY A 118 18.01 -6.97 -5.14
CA GLY A 118 18.01 -7.49 -3.77
C GLY A 118 19.38 -8.01 -3.35
N LEU A 119 19.75 -7.72 -2.11
CA LEU A 119 20.92 -8.25 -1.44
C LEU A 119 20.48 -9.26 -0.38
N PHE A 120 21.09 -10.44 -0.34
CA PHE A 120 20.87 -11.38 0.74
C PHE A 120 21.77 -11.09 1.93
N ILE A 121 21.15 -10.77 3.05
CA ILE A 121 21.85 -10.55 4.33
C ILE A 121 21.60 -11.77 5.22
N LYS A 122 22.68 -12.43 5.63
CA LYS A 122 22.61 -13.55 6.57
C LYS A 122 22.19 -13.03 7.96
N LYS A 123 21.16 -13.64 8.50
CA LYS A 123 20.79 -13.59 9.93
C LYS A 123 21.32 -14.87 10.60
N GLU A 124 20.98 -15.09 11.86
CA GLU A 124 21.50 -16.23 12.62
C GLU A 124 21.24 -17.59 11.91
N ASP A 125 20.00 -17.85 11.51
CA ASP A 125 19.53 -19.13 10.96
C ASP A 125 18.91 -19.03 9.56
N HIS A 126 18.77 -17.80 8.98
CA HIS A 126 18.17 -17.59 7.68
C HIS A 126 18.79 -16.39 6.94
N TYR A 127 18.38 -16.16 5.71
CA TYR A 127 18.69 -14.95 4.97
C TYR A 127 17.48 -14.03 4.89
N THR A 128 17.71 -12.73 4.91
CA THR A 128 16.71 -11.72 4.62
C THR A 128 17.14 -10.90 3.40
N THR A 129 16.17 -10.33 2.70
CA THR A 129 16.45 -9.43 1.59
C THR A 129 16.59 -8.00 2.09
N ALA A 130 17.58 -7.28 1.58
CA ALA A 130 17.77 -5.85 1.76
C ALA A 130 18.04 -5.19 0.40
N TRP A 131 17.99 -3.86 0.36
CA TRP A 131 18.20 -3.08 -0.85
C TRP A 131 19.08 -1.87 -0.55
N ASN A 132 19.87 -1.46 -1.54
CA ASN A 132 20.57 -0.18 -1.50
C ASN A 132 19.57 0.93 -1.91
N LEU A 133 18.89 1.51 -0.92
CA LEU A 133 17.84 2.51 -1.14
C LEU A 133 18.37 3.91 -1.53
N ASP A 134 19.70 4.09 -1.50
CA ASP A 134 20.36 5.33 -1.93
C ASP A 134 20.76 5.31 -3.42
N GLU A 135 20.61 4.16 -4.09
CA GLU A 135 21.04 3.92 -5.47
C GLU A 135 20.24 4.74 -6.47
N ALA A 136 18.91 4.68 -6.39
CA ALA A 136 18.00 5.32 -7.34
C ALA A 136 16.75 5.88 -6.65
N PHE A 137 16.04 6.79 -7.31
CA PHE A 137 14.79 7.34 -6.77
C PHE A 137 13.69 6.29 -6.59
N ASP A 138 13.65 5.30 -7.47
CA ASP A 138 12.66 4.21 -7.48
C ASP A 138 13.03 3.03 -6.56
N ALA A 139 14.25 3.01 -6.01
CA ALA A 139 14.70 1.98 -5.07
C ALA A 139 13.73 1.80 -3.88
N VAL A 140 13.03 2.85 -3.50
CA VAL A 140 11.97 2.83 -2.46
C VAL A 140 10.82 1.88 -2.81
N LEU A 141 10.60 1.55 -4.08
CA LEU A 141 9.53 0.66 -4.56
C LEU A 141 9.92 -0.82 -4.44
N TRP A 142 11.21 -1.17 -4.44
CA TRP A 142 11.65 -2.57 -4.44
C TRP A 142 11.17 -3.37 -3.22
N PRO A 143 11.25 -2.87 -1.97
CA PRO A 143 10.67 -3.56 -0.81
C PRO A 143 9.15 -3.75 -0.91
N ILE A 144 8.44 -2.80 -1.52
CA ILE A 144 6.99 -2.85 -1.72
C ILE A 144 6.63 -3.95 -2.72
N ILE A 145 7.35 -4.00 -3.84
CA ILE A 145 7.18 -5.00 -4.90
C ILE A 145 7.50 -6.40 -4.34
N HIS A 146 8.58 -6.52 -3.57
CA HIS A 146 8.97 -7.78 -2.91
C HIS A 146 7.90 -8.25 -1.92
N SER A 147 7.35 -7.34 -1.10
CA SER A 147 6.24 -7.64 -0.21
C SER A 147 5.00 -8.14 -0.97
N ALA A 148 4.71 -7.54 -2.13
CA ALA A 148 3.60 -7.96 -2.97
C ALA A 148 3.81 -9.35 -3.56
N GLY A 149 5.01 -9.66 -4.08
CA GLY A 149 5.36 -10.98 -4.57
C GLY A 149 5.25 -12.03 -3.48
N GLY A 150 5.79 -11.75 -2.29
CA GLY A 150 5.69 -12.65 -1.14
C GLY A 150 4.25 -12.95 -0.74
N LEU A 151 3.37 -11.95 -0.73
CA LEU A 151 1.95 -12.15 -0.40
C LEU A 151 1.20 -12.90 -1.50
N LEU A 152 1.43 -12.57 -2.79
CA LEU A 152 0.82 -13.26 -3.94
C LEU A 152 1.20 -14.75 -4.00
N LEU A 153 2.42 -15.11 -3.59
CA LEU A 153 2.92 -16.50 -3.58
C LEU A 153 2.59 -17.25 -2.28
N SER A 154 2.01 -16.57 -1.30
CA SER A 154 1.71 -17.16 0.00
C SER A 154 0.29 -17.73 0.10
N LYS A 155 0.08 -18.63 1.07
CA LYS A 155 -1.26 -19.11 1.45
C LYS A 155 -2.12 -17.99 2.10
N GLU A 156 -1.50 -16.93 2.56
CA GLU A 156 -2.18 -15.79 3.17
C GLU A 156 -2.95 -14.96 2.13
N LEU A 157 -2.70 -15.15 0.83
CA LEU A 157 -3.42 -14.46 -0.25
C LEU A 157 -4.95 -14.63 -0.10
N GLY A 158 -5.42 -15.84 0.26
CA GLY A 158 -6.83 -16.12 0.50
C GLY A 158 -7.45 -15.38 1.70
N ARG A 159 -6.62 -14.69 2.51
CA ARG A 159 -7.05 -13.85 3.65
C ARG A 159 -7.09 -12.36 3.32
N VAL A 160 -6.68 -11.97 2.11
CA VAL A 160 -6.82 -10.59 1.66
C VAL A 160 -8.29 -10.27 1.44
N LYS A 161 -8.75 -9.15 1.99
CA LYS A 161 -10.13 -8.67 1.90
C LYS A 161 -10.18 -7.22 1.44
N GLU A 162 -11.27 -6.87 0.79
CA GLU A 162 -11.59 -5.49 0.42
C GLU A 162 -12.66 -4.93 1.36
N CYS A 163 -12.41 -3.76 1.92
CA CYS A 163 -13.33 -3.10 2.85
C CYS A 163 -14.56 -2.58 2.10
N PRO A 164 -15.78 -3.02 2.45
CA PRO A 164 -17.00 -2.56 1.76
C PRO A 164 -17.34 -1.09 2.00
N GLY A 165 -16.64 -0.41 2.92
CA GLY A 165 -16.88 1.00 3.24
C GLY A 165 -16.01 1.99 2.48
N CYS A 166 -14.78 1.61 2.13
CA CYS A 166 -13.82 2.50 1.47
C CYS A 166 -13.02 1.84 0.34
N GLY A 167 -13.15 0.52 0.13
CA GLY A 167 -12.41 -0.24 -0.87
C GLY A 167 -10.93 -0.49 -0.54
N TRP A 168 -10.46 -0.15 0.67
CA TRP A 168 -9.11 -0.48 1.11
C TRP A 168 -8.92 -1.98 1.27
N LEU A 169 -7.74 -2.45 0.92
CA LEU A 169 -7.35 -3.85 1.06
C LEU A 169 -6.69 -4.10 2.42
N PHE A 170 -6.96 -5.24 3.02
CA PHE A 170 -6.34 -5.63 4.27
C PHE A 170 -6.21 -7.15 4.40
N LEU A 171 -5.20 -7.60 5.12
CA LEU A 171 -5.02 -9.00 5.50
C LEU A 171 -5.84 -9.30 6.76
N ASP A 172 -6.75 -10.25 6.67
CA ASP A 172 -7.55 -10.68 7.81
C ASP A 172 -6.79 -11.72 8.63
N THR A 173 -6.09 -11.27 9.66
CA THR A 173 -5.34 -12.11 10.60
C THR A 173 -6.21 -12.64 11.75
N SER A 174 -7.52 -12.38 11.77
CA SER A 174 -8.41 -12.89 12.83
C SER A 174 -8.55 -14.41 12.75
N LYS A 175 -8.77 -15.04 13.92
CA LYS A 175 -8.84 -16.52 14.07
C LYS A 175 -9.85 -17.16 13.11
N ASN A 176 -11.01 -16.53 12.94
CA ASN A 176 -12.12 -17.06 12.13
C ASN A 176 -12.28 -16.32 10.78
N GLN A 177 -11.29 -15.53 10.37
CA GLN A 177 -11.37 -14.70 9.17
C GLN A 177 -12.68 -13.88 9.10
N SER A 178 -13.10 -13.32 10.24
CA SER A 178 -14.40 -12.63 10.39
C SER A 178 -14.30 -11.10 10.29
N ARG A 179 -13.10 -10.54 10.12
CA ARG A 179 -12.90 -9.09 9.96
C ARG A 179 -13.55 -8.64 8.64
N ARG A 180 -14.45 -7.68 8.74
CA ARG A 180 -15.22 -7.13 7.61
C ARG A 180 -14.73 -5.76 7.16
N TRP A 181 -14.16 -4.96 8.10
CA TRP A 181 -13.78 -3.56 7.91
C TRP A 181 -12.26 -3.41 8.00
N CYS A 182 -11.68 -2.54 7.18
CA CYS A 182 -10.26 -2.20 7.29
C CYS A 182 -9.90 -1.61 8.67
N SER A 183 -10.83 -0.89 9.30
CA SER A 183 -10.72 -0.39 10.66
C SER A 183 -12.12 -0.35 11.29
N MET A 184 -12.24 -0.87 12.52
CA MET A 184 -13.50 -0.80 13.28
C MET A 184 -13.78 0.62 13.75
N ASN A 185 -12.74 1.41 14.04
CA ASN A 185 -12.86 2.78 14.53
C ASN A 185 -13.27 3.78 13.43
N THR A 186 -13.04 3.45 12.17
CA THR A 186 -13.38 4.29 11.01
C THR A 186 -14.54 3.70 10.22
N CYS A 187 -14.30 2.74 9.34
CA CYS A 187 -15.34 2.18 8.47
C CYS A 187 -16.42 1.40 9.24
N GLY A 188 -16.04 0.66 10.29
CA GLY A 188 -16.99 -0.04 11.16
C GLY A 188 -17.92 0.93 11.92
N ALA A 189 -17.35 1.99 12.49
CA ALA A 189 -18.12 3.01 13.19
C ALA A 189 -19.09 3.75 12.26
N ARG A 190 -18.64 4.14 11.04
CA ARG A 190 -19.52 4.76 10.02
C ARG A 190 -20.68 3.86 9.64
N ASP A 191 -20.47 2.56 9.46
CA ASP A 191 -21.53 1.62 9.14
C ASP A 191 -22.53 1.47 10.31
N LYS A 192 -22.05 1.43 11.56
CA LYS A 192 -22.89 1.41 12.76
C LYS A 192 -23.79 2.66 12.83
N MET A 193 -23.23 3.84 12.60
CA MET A 193 -23.97 5.11 12.57
C MET A 193 -25.01 5.13 11.45
N ARG A 194 -24.65 4.69 10.24
CA ARG A 194 -25.56 4.60 9.10
C ARG A 194 -26.76 3.70 9.41
N ARG A 195 -26.52 2.52 10.02
CA ARG A 195 -27.58 1.59 10.42
C ARG A 195 -28.48 2.18 11.51
N TYR A 196 -27.90 2.89 12.47
CA TYR A 196 -28.66 3.59 13.52
C TYR A 196 -29.61 4.63 12.91
N HIS A 197 -29.12 5.54 12.08
CA HIS A 197 -29.95 6.56 11.44
C HIS A 197 -31.04 5.96 10.51
N LYS A 198 -30.74 4.85 9.82
CA LYS A 198 -31.76 4.16 9.00
C LYS A 198 -32.92 3.62 9.86
N ARG A 199 -32.62 3.10 11.05
CA ARG A 199 -33.65 2.60 11.97
C ARG A 199 -34.52 3.74 12.53
N GLN A 200 -33.90 4.87 12.86
CA GLN A 200 -34.64 6.05 13.38
C GLN A 200 -35.61 6.66 12.34
N ARG A 201 -35.25 6.59 11.05
CA ARG A 201 -36.11 7.11 9.96
C ARG A 201 -37.23 6.14 9.55
N ALA A 202 -37.20 4.91 10.01
CA ALA A 202 -38.19 3.88 9.72
C ALA A 202 -39.24 3.73 10.84
N GLN A 203 -39.05 4.46 11.94
CA GLN A 203 -40.00 4.65 13.04
C GLN A 203 -40.76 5.95 12.85
#